data_74d4801ab71608258cacaab1be593c4c
#
_entry.id   74d4801ab71608258cacaab1be593c4c
#
_cell.length_a   1.000
_cell.length_b   1.000
_cell.length_c   1.000
_cell.angle_alpha   90.00
_cell.angle_beta   90.00
_cell.angle_gamma   90.00
#
_symmetry.space_group_name_H-M   'P 1'
#
loop_
_entity.id
_entity.type
_entity.pdbx_description
1 polymer ?
#
loop_
_entity_poly.entity_id
_entity_poly.type
_entity_poly.pdbx_seq_one_letter_code
_entity_poly.pdbx_strand_id
1 'polypeptide(L)' 'MDYRKRIRDLREDHDKTQTEIAEVLGTSQTMYARYERGASELPIRHLIRLAEYYGVTTDYLLGRTERPNG' A
#
# COMPACT_ATOMS: atom_id res chain seq x y z
N MET A 1 -2.41 -12.64 -6.05
CA MET A 1 -3.09 -11.33 -6.06
C MET A 1 -2.09 -10.22 -6.35
N ASP A 2 -2.50 -9.22 -7.09
CA ASP A 2 -1.66 -8.07 -7.41
C ASP A 2 -1.56 -7.15 -6.18
N TYR A 3 -0.33 -6.72 -5.82
CA TYR A 3 -0.13 -5.85 -4.66
C TYR A 3 -0.87 -4.51 -4.81
N ARG A 4 -1.07 -4.05 -6.04
CA ARG A 4 -1.75 -2.77 -6.30
C ARG A 4 -3.19 -2.82 -5.82
N LYS A 5 -3.88 -3.92 -6.08
CA LYS A 5 -5.23 -4.11 -5.59
C LYS A 5 -5.24 -4.23 -4.06
N ARG A 6 -4.26 -4.94 -3.49
CA ARG A 6 -4.19 -5.13 -2.04
C ARG A 6 -4.00 -3.81 -1.30
N ILE A 7 -3.09 -2.95 -1.75
CA ILE A 7 -2.86 -1.66 -1.08
C ILE A 7 -4.07 -0.73 -1.23
N ARG A 8 -4.75 -0.76 -2.37
CA ARG A 8 -5.98 0.02 -2.54
C ARG A 8 -7.09 -0.49 -1.62
N ASP A 9 -7.28 -1.81 -1.58
CA ASP A 9 -8.32 -2.41 -0.75
C ASP A 9 -8.10 -2.10 0.74
N LEU A 10 -6.85 -2.20 1.21
CA LEU A 10 -6.51 -1.85 2.59
C LEU A 10 -6.79 -0.38 2.87
N ARG A 11 -6.42 0.51 1.95
CA ARG A 11 -6.69 1.93 2.11
C ARG A 11 -8.19 2.18 2.24
N GLU A 12 -8.98 1.61 1.35
CA GLU A 12 -10.44 1.77 1.36
C GLU A 12 -11.06 1.16 2.63
N ASP A 13 -10.56 0.00 3.04
CA ASP A 13 -11.05 -0.67 4.25
C ASP A 13 -10.78 0.17 5.51
N HIS A 14 -9.72 0.98 5.50
CA HIS A 14 -9.37 1.87 6.61
C HIS A 14 -9.97 3.27 6.44
N ASP A 15 -10.83 3.48 5.45
CA ASP A 15 -11.47 4.76 5.16
C ASP A 15 -10.47 5.89 4.96
N LYS A 16 -9.35 5.59 4.28
CA LYS A 16 -8.31 6.57 4.01
C LYS A 16 -8.33 7.03 2.56
N THR A 17 -8.01 8.31 2.35
CA THR A 17 -7.86 8.86 1.00
C THR A 17 -6.45 8.59 0.50
N GLN A 18 -6.27 8.72 -0.82
CA GLN A 18 -4.93 8.62 -1.40
C GLN A 18 -4.00 9.69 -0.84
N THR A 19 -4.51 10.90 -0.60
CA THR A 19 -3.73 11.99 -0.01
C THR A 19 -3.22 11.62 1.37
N GLU A 20 -4.08 11.02 2.21
CA GLU A 20 -3.68 10.62 3.56
C GLU A 20 -2.56 9.58 3.53
N ILE A 21 -2.69 8.59 2.65
CA ILE A 21 -1.64 7.56 2.55
C ILE A 21 -0.36 8.14 1.93
N ALA A 22 -0.49 9.04 0.96
CA ALA A 22 0.67 9.71 0.39
C ALA A 22 1.46 10.46 1.48
N GLU A 23 0.76 11.11 2.42
CA GLU A 23 1.39 11.78 3.55
C GLU A 23 2.15 10.79 4.45
N VAL A 24 1.56 9.62 4.72
CA VAL A 24 2.21 8.56 5.50
C VAL A 24 3.53 8.15 4.85
N LEU A 25 3.55 8.10 3.53
CA LEU A 25 4.73 7.68 2.77
C LEU A 25 5.70 8.83 2.48
N GLY A 26 5.31 10.06 2.74
CA GLY A 26 6.14 11.23 2.43
C GLY A 26 6.24 11.49 0.93
N THR A 27 5.20 11.16 0.17
CA THR A 27 5.15 11.39 -1.27
C THR A 27 3.90 12.19 -1.64
N SER A 28 3.75 12.53 -2.91
CA SER A 28 2.58 13.28 -3.37
C SER A 28 1.40 12.35 -3.65
N GLN A 29 0.19 12.91 -3.61
CA GLN A 29 -1.01 12.16 -3.98
C GLN A 29 -0.91 11.65 -5.42
N THR A 30 -0.37 12.47 -6.33
CA THR A 30 -0.18 12.08 -7.73
C THR A 30 0.71 10.85 -7.85
N MET A 31 1.84 10.82 -7.12
CA MET A 31 2.73 9.66 -7.14
C MET A 31 2.07 8.44 -6.50
N TYR A 32 1.39 8.61 -5.37
CA TYR A 32 0.73 7.48 -4.73
C TYR A 32 -0.34 6.88 -5.64
N ALA A 33 -1.12 7.72 -6.33
CA ALA A 33 -2.12 7.25 -7.28
C ALA A 33 -1.49 6.41 -8.40
N ARG A 34 -0.27 6.78 -8.83
CA ARG A 34 0.46 6.01 -9.84
C ARG A 34 0.82 4.62 -9.33
N TYR A 35 1.15 4.49 -8.04
CA TYR A 35 1.44 3.18 -7.45
C TYR A 35 0.19 2.28 -7.47
N GLU A 36 -0.96 2.80 -7.08
CA GLU A 36 -2.20 2.01 -7.08
C GLU A 36 -2.64 1.61 -8.47
N ARG A 37 -2.39 2.46 -9.45
CA ARG A 37 -2.79 2.26 -10.83
C ARG A 37 -1.79 1.41 -11.62
N GLY A 38 -0.61 1.19 -11.06
CA GLY A 38 0.45 0.43 -11.73
C GLY A 38 1.24 1.23 -12.75
N ALA A 39 1.10 2.56 -12.78
CA ALA A 39 1.88 3.42 -13.66
C ALA A 39 3.32 3.60 -13.19
N SER A 40 3.58 3.34 -11.90
CA SER A 40 4.92 3.33 -11.31
C SER A 40 5.00 2.21 -10.30
N GLU A 41 6.17 1.59 -10.18
CA GLU A 41 6.36 0.55 -9.17
C GLU A 41 6.50 1.16 -7.78
N LEU A 42 5.95 0.49 -6.78
CA LEU A 42 6.04 0.92 -5.40
C LEU A 42 7.46 0.67 -4.89
N PRO A 43 8.17 1.72 -4.45
CA PRO A 43 9.50 1.52 -3.87
C PRO A 43 9.44 0.63 -2.63
N ILE A 44 10.53 -0.11 -2.39
CA ILE A 44 10.59 -1.03 -1.25
C ILE A 44 10.39 -0.28 0.07
N ARG A 45 10.96 0.92 0.22
CA ARG A 45 10.79 1.71 1.43
C ARG A 45 9.33 2.04 1.71
N HIS A 46 8.54 2.27 0.66
CA HIS A 46 7.11 2.53 0.80
C HIS A 46 6.34 1.26 1.13
N LEU A 47 6.74 0.13 0.56
CA LEU A 47 6.14 -1.17 0.88
C LEU A 47 6.30 -1.47 2.38
N ILE A 48 7.50 -1.29 2.90
CA ILE A 48 7.79 -1.53 4.32
C ILE A 48 6.95 -0.58 5.19
N ARG A 49 6.90 0.70 4.81
CA ARG A 49 6.14 1.69 5.58
C ARG A 49 4.65 1.37 5.61
N LEU A 50 4.09 0.93 4.47
CA LEU A 50 2.68 0.54 4.42
C LEU A 50 2.41 -0.67 5.30
N ALA A 51 3.30 -1.65 5.28
CA ALA A 51 3.16 -2.83 6.15
C ALA A 51 3.12 -2.41 7.62
N GLU A 52 4.01 -1.50 8.02
CA GLU A 52 4.04 -0.97 9.39
C GLU A 52 2.76 -0.20 9.71
N TYR A 53 2.33 0.65 8.79
CA TYR A 53 1.16 1.49 9.00
C TYR A 53 -0.11 0.67 9.18
N TYR A 54 -0.30 -0.34 8.33
CA TYR A 54 -1.49 -1.19 8.39
C TYR A 54 -1.37 -2.33 9.40
N GLY A 55 -0.19 -2.55 9.97
CA GLY A 55 0.03 -3.64 10.91
C GLY A 55 -0.05 -5.01 10.26
N VAL A 56 0.45 -5.13 9.03
CA VAL A 56 0.44 -6.39 8.26
C VAL A 56 1.86 -6.69 7.80
N THR A 57 2.06 -7.90 7.26
CA THR A 57 3.36 -8.29 6.72
C THR A 57 3.53 -7.78 5.29
N THR A 58 4.79 -7.64 4.86
CA THR A 58 5.07 -7.33 3.45
C THR A 58 4.59 -8.44 2.53
N ASP A 59 4.67 -9.70 2.97
CA ASP A 59 4.15 -10.84 2.20
C ASP A 59 2.66 -10.69 1.93
N TYR A 60 1.90 -10.25 2.93
CA TYR A 60 0.47 -10.00 2.74
C TYR A 60 0.23 -8.90 1.72
N LEU A 61 0.98 -7.78 1.81
CA LEU A 61 0.85 -6.69 0.85
C LEU A 61 1.17 -7.15 -0.57
N LEU A 62 2.18 -8.00 -0.72
CA LEU A 62 2.59 -8.50 -2.04
C LEU A 62 1.65 -9.57 -2.60
N GLY A 63 0.66 -10.01 -1.81
CA GLY A 63 -0.26 -11.05 -2.25
C GLY A 63 0.31 -12.45 -2.17
N ARG A 64 1.40 -12.64 -1.43
CA ARG A 64 2.05 -13.94 -1.29
C ARG A 64 1.39 -14.82 -0.22
N THR A 65 0.58 -14.22 0.63
CA THR A 65 -0.18 -14.93 1.65
C THR A 65 -1.52 -14.22 1.84
N GLU A 66 -2.52 -14.96 2.28
CA GLU A 66 -3.82 -14.40 2.64
C GLU A 66 -3.90 -14.07 4.15
N ARG A 67 -2.82 -14.31 4.90
CA ARG A 67 -2.77 -14.03 6.34
C ARG A 67 -2.09 -12.68 6.60
N PRO A 68 -2.84 -11.69 7.13
CA PRO A 68 -2.24 -10.36 7.37
C PRO A 68 -1.06 -10.37 8.33
N ASN A 69 -1.03 -11.28 9.25
CA ASN A 69 -0.01 -11.31 10.31
C ASN A 69 0.94 -12.52 10.23
N GLY A 70 1.07 -13.07 9.05
CA GLY A 70 1.95 -14.18 8.85
C GLY A 70 1.24 -15.46 8.62
#